data_c3b277e2592dfdd86590e91c4678a871
#
_entry.id   c3b277e2592dfdd86590e91c4678a871
#
_cell.length_a   1.000
_cell.length_b   1.000
_cell.length_c   1.000
_cell.angle_alpha   90.00
_cell.angle_beta   90.00
_cell.angle_gamma   90.00
#
_symmetry.space_group_name_H-M   'P 1'
#
loop_
_entity.id
_entity.type
_entity.pdbx_description
1 polymer ?
#
loop_
_entity_poly.entity_id
_entity_poly.type
_entity_poly.pdbx_seq_one_letter_code
_entity_poly.pdbx_strand_id
1 'polypeptide(L)'
;MTLYDLGWVAHNGVNPKMTPWTPGSDSALSSHGLAPEEIGVFVPQDAQAPDFDMLIAHAVNELTRFAAVDVQEHLHDATLRLEKCLDKFRVHAQTGERYAGIVEFEHGVDLFTGMKNMLKTGAKTQVETRAKYSNAAHTAAENYLDICYLGQTEAASFIASAYVPFKKAVKLNNDTKDKKGAEVQGRVITETLLAALQGTREVLDEYLVSPADEVIDFGVSQGVSWEMLEAVQQVVGKEESEVSIEFLTLEPTGEVLKPRTSEVVFTPDHKRVASQAKEVLDKPPQPRSMSISGEVIELRRVHDDPDSQRIRLRATVNGKPRNFVAHLGPEDYDKAQRAHKDSVLLNIRGTVLPGGFQEVEKVIVTNAPVGGEKTLPQTPQDGLF
;
A
#
# COMPACT_ATOMS: atom_id res chain seq x y z
N MET A 1 14.04 -14.34 -9.03
CA MET A 1 13.29 -13.10 -9.25
C MET A 1 12.87 -12.96 -10.71
N THR A 2 13.77 -12.77 -11.65
CA THR A 2 13.44 -12.63 -13.09
C THR A 2 12.44 -13.64 -13.64
N LEU A 3 12.59 -14.93 -13.33
CA LEU A 3 11.64 -15.95 -13.79
C LEU A 3 10.25 -15.79 -13.16
N TYR A 4 10.16 -15.40 -11.90
CA TYR A 4 8.88 -15.07 -11.27
C TYR A 4 8.22 -13.83 -11.91
N ASP A 5 9.02 -12.81 -12.21
CA ASP A 5 8.53 -11.58 -12.85
C ASP A 5 8.03 -11.84 -14.29
N LEU A 6 8.60 -12.84 -14.95
CA LEU A 6 8.18 -13.33 -16.26
C LEU A 6 7.02 -14.35 -16.22
N GLY A 7 6.45 -14.59 -15.04
CA GLY A 7 5.33 -15.52 -14.87
C GLY A 7 5.70 -17.01 -14.94
N TRP A 8 7.00 -17.36 -14.82
CA TRP A 8 7.45 -18.74 -14.83
C TRP A 8 7.30 -19.41 -13.47
N VAL A 9 7.09 -20.72 -13.47
CA VAL A 9 6.84 -21.53 -12.28
C VAL A 9 7.99 -22.53 -12.06
N ALA A 10 8.52 -22.52 -10.83
CA ALA A 10 9.55 -23.48 -10.41
C ALA A 10 8.94 -24.83 -10.07
N HIS A 11 9.64 -25.91 -10.43
CA HIS A 11 9.26 -27.28 -10.11
C HIS A 11 10.37 -27.98 -9.32
N ASN A 12 9.97 -28.99 -8.55
CA ASN A 12 10.93 -29.88 -7.90
C ASN A 12 11.61 -30.76 -8.96
N GLY A 13 12.91 -30.57 -9.15
CA GLY A 13 13.70 -31.36 -10.09
C GLY A 13 14.17 -32.69 -9.51
N VAL A 14 14.42 -33.68 -10.38
CA VAL A 14 15.08 -34.94 -10.01
C VAL A 14 16.53 -34.69 -9.57
N ASN A 15 17.17 -33.68 -10.16
CA ASN A 15 18.52 -33.24 -9.79
C ASN A 15 18.47 -32.08 -8.79
N PRO A 16 18.92 -32.25 -7.54
CA PRO A 16 18.87 -31.18 -6.54
C PRO A 16 19.78 -29.97 -6.85
N LYS A 17 20.69 -30.12 -7.85
CA LYS A 17 21.57 -29.04 -8.30
C LYS A 17 20.96 -28.15 -9.38
N MET A 18 19.80 -28.51 -9.91
CA MET A 18 19.12 -27.79 -10.99
C MET A 18 17.63 -27.64 -10.66
N THR A 19 17.10 -26.44 -10.76
CA THR A 19 15.66 -26.20 -10.66
C THR A 19 15.06 -26.06 -12.05
N PRO A 20 14.13 -26.93 -12.46
CA PRO A 20 13.39 -26.78 -13.69
C PRO A 20 12.31 -25.68 -13.52
N TRP A 21 12.17 -24.85 -14.54
CA TRP A 21 11.16 -23.82 -14.64
C TRP A 21 10.38 -23.99 -15.93
N THR A 22 9.06 -23.83 -15.86
CA THR A 22 8.18 -23.84 -17.03
C THR A 22 7.33 -22.57 -17.07
N PRO A 23 6.86 -22.15 -18.25
CA PRO A 23 5.93 -21.04 -18.36
C PRO A 23 4.66 -21.28 -17.53
N GLY A 24 4.23 -20.26 -16.75
CA GLY A 24 2.91 -20.25 -16.12
C GLY A 24 1.84 -19.67 -17.06
N SER A 25 0.59 -19.60 -16.58
CA SER A 25 -0.55 -19.04 -17.34
C SER A 25 -0.33 -17.59 -17.78
N ASP A 26 0.44 -16.84 -16.99
CA ASP A 26 0.61 -15.38 -17.15
C ASP A 26 1.91 -15.04 -17.90
N SER A 27 2.66 -16.07 -18.35
CA SER A 27 3.92 -15.82 -19.05
C SER A 27 3.69 -15.42 -20.51
N ALA A 28 4.33 -14.30 -20.91
CA ALA A 28 4.38 -13.90 -22.31
C ALA A 28 5.41 -14.75 -23.07
N LEU A 29 4.94 -15.59 -23.98
CA LEU A 29 5.77 -16.45 -24.80
C LEU A 29 5.84 -15.95 -26.24
N SER A 30 7.02 -16.06 -26.83
CA SER A 30 7.19 -15.91 -28.28
C SER A 30 6.54 -17.11 -29.01
N SER A 31 5.93 -16.87 -30.16
CA SER A 31 5.29 -17.93 -30.96
C SER A 31 6.35 -18.82 -31.62
N HIS A 32 6.79 -19.88 -30.97
CA HIS A 32 7.79 -20.82 -31.50
C HIS A 32 7.20 -22.17 -31.99
N GLY A 33 5.86 -22.31 -31.99
CA GLY A 33 5.19 -23.52 -32.41
C GLY A 33 5.32 -24.70 -31.45
N LEU A 34 5.89 -24.48 -30.25
CA LEU A 34 5.94 -25.46 -29.16
C LEU A 34 4.78 -25.23 -28.20
N ALA A 35 4.24 -26.30 -27.65
CA ALA A 35 3.27 -26.16 -26.57
C ALA A 35 3.97 -25.67 -25.29
N PRO A 36 3.30 -24.88 -24.43
CA PRO A 36 3.92 -24.38 -23.18
C PRO A 36 4.52 -25.48 -22.31
N GLU A 37 3.95 -26.68 -22.34
CA GLU A 37 4.42 -27.88 -21.61
C GLU A 37 5.75 -28.45 -22.15
N GLU A 38 6.12 -28.09 -23.38
CA GLU A 38 7.37 -28.50 -24.03
C GLU A 38 8.51 -27.51 -23.78
N ILE A 39 8.20 -26.37 -23.14
CA ILE A 39 9.16 -25.31 -22.87
C ILE A 39 9.63 -25.40 -21.42
N GLY A 40 10.93 -25.48 -21.23
CA GLY A 40 11.52 -25.51 -19.89
C GLY A 40 12.92 -24.91 -19.86
N VAL A 41 13.24 -24.25 -18.76
CA VAL A 41 14.58 -23.72 -18.48
C VAL A 41 15.08 -24.32 -17.17
N PHE A 42 16.32 -24.81 -17.17
CA PHE A 42 16.96 -25.39 -15.99
C PHE A 42 17.94 -24.39 -15.40
N VAL A 43 17.71 -24.00 -14.14
CA VAL A 43 18.55 -23.03 -13.43
C VAL A 43 19.43 -23.74 -12.41
N PRO A 44 20.77 -23.58 -12.47
CA PRO A 44 21.68 -24.18 -11.50
C PRO A 44 21.51 -23.54 -10.11
N GLN A 45 21.62 -24.37 -9.06
CA GLN A 45 21.45 -23.92 -7.66
C GLN A 45 22.78 -23.71 -6.93
N ASP A 46 23.87 -24.28 -7.41
CA ASP A 46 25.18 -24.22 -6.77
C ASP A 46 26.10 -23.21 -7.49
N ALA A 47 26.17 -22.00 -6.96
CA ALA A 47 27.01 -20.94 -7.50
C ALA A 47 28.53 -21.21 -7.38
N GLN A 48 28.94 -22.24 -6.64
CA GLN A 48 30.34 -22.66 -6.51
C GLN A 48 30.70 -23.78 -7.50
N ALA A 49 29.74 -24.29 -8.27
CA ALA A 49 30.03 -25.32 -9.27
C ALA A 49 30.92 -24.74 -10.39
N PRO A 50 31.93 -25.50 -10.85
CA PRO A 50 32.88 -25.00 -11.88
C PRO A 50 32.25 -24.61 -13.21
N ASP A 51 31.07 -25.17 -13.53
CA ASP A 51 30.30 -24.95 -14.75
C ASP A 51 29.10 -24.00 -14.54
N PHE A 52 28.97 -23.38 -13.36
CA PHE A 52 27.83 -22.52 -13.01
C PHE A 52 27.60 -21.40 -14.02
N ASP A 53 28.65 -20.65 -14.39
CA ASP A 53 28.55 -19.51 -15.32
C ASP A 53 28.06 -19.96 -16.71
N MET A 54 28.55 -21.11 -17.18
CA MET A 54 28.13 -21.70 -18.46
C MET A 54 26.66 -22.12 -18.42
N LEU A 55 26.23 -22.75 -17.34
CA LEU A 55 24.85 -23.21 -17.17
C LEU A 55 23.87 -22.03 -17.02
N ILE A 56 24.25 -20.97 -16.29
CA ILE A 56 23.47 -19.72 -16.21
C ILE A 56 23.37 -19.06 -17.58
N ALA A 57 24.47 -18.94 -18.32
CA ALA A 57 24.45 -18.37 -19.66
C ALA A 57 23.52 -19.15 -20.61
N HIS A 58 23.53 -20.49 -20.50
CA HIS A 58 22.62 -21.36 -21.26
C HIS A 58 21.16 -21.09 -20.86
N ALA A 59 20.85 -21.05 -19.55
CA ALA A 59 19.51 -20.79 -19.05
C ALA A 59 18.98 -19.43 -19.52
N VAL A 60 19.82 -18.38 -19.49
CA VAL A 60 19.47 -17.03 -19.99
C VAL A 60 19.20 -17.06 -21.49
N ASN A 61 20.01 -17.75 -22.29
CA ASN A 61 19.81 -17.88 -23.74
C ASN A 61 18.51 -18.59 -24.07
N GLU A 62 18.20 -19.71 -23.40
CA GLU A 62 16.92 -20.42 -23.58
C GLU A 62 15.73 -19.54 -23.17
N LEU A 63 15.83 -18.85 -22.01
CA LEU A 63 14.79 -17.92 -21.57
C LEU A 63 14.57 -16.79 -22.59
N THR A 64 15.64 -16.21 -23.12
CA THR A 64 15.58 -15.15 -24.16
C THR A 64 14.95 -15.65 -25.45
N ARG A 65 15.14 -16.94 -25.76
CA ARG A 65 14.53 -17.55 -26.93
C ARG A 65 13.02 -17.74 -26.81
N PHE A 66 12.54 -18.07 -25.63
CA PHE A 66 11.12 -18.39 -25.40
C PHE A 66 10.28 -17.20 -24.94
N ALA A 67 10.86 -16.25 -24.17
CA ALA A 67 10.12 -15.08 -23.68
C ALA A 67 9.84 -14.07 -24.82
N ALA A 68 8.66 -13.49 -24.82
CA ALA A 68 8.25 -12.44 -25.75
C ALA A 68 8.68 -11.03 -25.29
N VAL A 69 9.52 -10.94 -24.26
CA VAL A 69 9.97 -9.69 -23.62
C VAL A 69 11.50 -9.62 -23.55
N ASP A 70 12.04 -8.45 -23.29
CA ASP A 70 13.49 -8.26 -23.13
C ASP A 70 13.97 -8.84 -21.78
N VAL A 71 14.51 -10.06 -21.85
CA VAL A 71 15.05 -10.77 -20.68
C VAL A 71 16.22 -10.05 -20.05
N GLN A 72 17.03 -9.30 -20.83
CA GLN A 72 18.18 -8.55 -20.32
C GLN A 72 17.72 -7.37 -19.46
N GLU A 73 16.65 -6.69 -19.86
CA GLU A 73 16.04 -5.62 -19.07
C GLU A 73 15.53 -6.17 -17.72
N HIS A 74 14.81 -7.29 -17.73
CA HIS A 74 14.34 -7.94 -16.50
C HIS A 74 15.47 -8.42 -15.60
N LEU A 75 16.56 -8.94 -16.16
CA LEU A 75 17.75 -9.34 -15.40
C LEU A 75 18.42 -8.13 -14.75
N HIS A 76 18.53 -7.02 -15.48
CA HIS A 76 19.10 -5.77 -14.96
C HIS A 76 18.23 -5.22 -13.80
N ASP A 77 16.91 -5.16 -13.99
CA ASP A 77 15.96 -4.74 -12.94
C ASP A 77 16.08 -5.62 -11.69
N ALA A 78 16.08 -6.94 -11.87
CA ALA A 78 16.22 -7.90 -10.78
C ALA A 78 17.54 -7.71 -10.01
N THR A 79 18.66 -7.53 -10.73
CA THR A 79 19.97 -7.30 -10.12
C THR A 79 19.98 -6.01 -9.30
N LEU A 80 19.50 -4.91 -9.88
CA LEU A 80 19.39 -3.61 -9.21
C LEU A 80 18.56 -3.70 -7.92
N ARG A 81 17.40 -4.37 -7.99
CA ARG A 81 16.50 -4.53 -6.85
C ARG A 81 17.12 -5.35 -5.72
N LEU A 82 17.85 -6.41 -6.07
CA LEU A 82 18.55 -7.24 -5.09
C LEU A 82 19.71 -6.51 -4.42
N GLU A 83 20.59 -5.88 -5.20
CA GLU A 83 21.76 -5.18 -4.69
C GLU A 83 21.40 -4.03 -3.75
N LYS A 84 20.36 -3.27 -4.10
CA LYS A 84 19.92 -2.09 -3.34
C LYS A 84 18.77 -2.36 -2.37
N CYS A 85 18.25 -3.59 -2.30
CA CYS A 85 17.09 -3.95 -1.50
C CYS A 85 15.87 -3.05 -1.81
N LEU A 86 15.36 -3.11 -3.05
CA LEU A 86 14.31 -2.23 -3.56
C LEU A 86 12.96 -2.93 -3.69
N ASP A 87 11.92 -2.29 -3.18
CA ASP A 87 10.55 -2.52 -3.62
C ASP A 87 10.30 -1.73 -4.91
N LYS A 88 9.39 -2.20 -5.75
CA LYS A 88 9.04 -1.52 -7.01
C LYS A 88 7.61 -1.01 -6.93
N PHE A 89 7.44 0.28 -7.10
CA PHE A 89 6.15 0.96 -7.20
C PHE A 89 5.90 1.33 -8.65
N ARG A 90 4.75 0.93 -9.19
CA ARG A 90 4.40 1.13 -10.60
C ARG A 90 3.05 1.83 -10.71
N VAL A 91 2.92 2.70 -11.69
CA VAL A 91 1.65 3.28 -12.12
C VAL A 91 1.52 3.05 -13.61
N HIS A 92 0.59 2.21 -13.98
CA HIS A 92 0.27 1.84 -15.35
C HIS A 92 -0.99 2.59 -15.77
N ALA A 93 -0.84 3.56 -16.67
CA ALA A 93 -1.97 4.19 -17.34
C ALA A 93 -2.36 3.35 -18.56
N GLN A 94 -3.56 2.82 -18.55
CA GLN A 94 -4.10 2.25 -19.78
C GLN A 94 -4.36 3.40 -20.76
N THR A 95 -3.73 3.30 -21.92
CA THR A 95 -3.92 4.27 -23.00
C THR A 95 -4.74 3.59 -24.08
N GLY A 96 -5.88 4.17 -24.45
CA GLY A 96 -6.65 3.70 -25.61
C GLY A 96 -5.94 3.93 -26.95
N GLU A 97 -4.63 4.27 -26.88
CA GLU A 97 -3.84 4.57 -28.07
C GLU A 97 -3.49 3.30 -28.86
N ARG A 98 -3.53 3.43 -30.18
CA ARG A 98 -3.25 2.33 -31.10
C ARG A 98 -1.82 1.82 -31.02
N TYR A 99 -0.91 2.68 -30.53
CA TYR A 99 0.51 2.37 -30.41
C TYR A 99 0.92 2.28 -28.94
N ALA A 100 1.49 1.15 -28.58
CA ALA A 100 2.03 0.95 -27.22
C ALA A 100 3.18 1.92 -26.91
N GLY A 101 3.30 2.29 -25.65
CA GLY A 101 4.41 3.12 -25.16
C GLY A 101 4.28 4.63 -25.40
N ILE A 102 3.13 5.10 -25.90
CA ILE A 102 2.85 6.54 -26.02
C ILE A 102 1.63 6.93 -25.18
N VAL A 103 1.63 8.16 -24.70
CA VAL A 103 0.57 8.79 -23.92
C VAL A 103 0.49 10.27 -24.31
N GLU A 104 -0.67 10.88 -24.14
CA GLU A 104 -0.79 12.33 -24.28
C GLU A 104 0.20 13.04 -23.35
N PHE A 105 0.88 14.10 -23.84
CA PHE A 105 1.99 14.73 -23.12
C PHE A 105 1.61 15.17 -21.70
N GLU A 106 0.49 15.90 -21.56
CA GLU A 106 0.01 16.37 -20.26
C GLU A 106 -0.31 15.19 -19.32
N HIS A 107 -0.95 14.13 -19.83
CA HIS A 107 -1.24 12.96 -19.02
C HIS A 107 0.05 12.23 -18.59
N GLY A 108 1.08 12.19 -19.45
CA GLY A 108 2.40 11.65 -19.08
C GLY A 108 3.04 12.42 -17.92
N VAL A 109 2.99 13.76 -17.95
CA VAL A 109 3.49 14.63 -16.87
C VAL A 109 2.67 14.41 -15.59
N ASP A 110 1.35 14.35 -15.70
CA ASP A 110 0.45 14.11 -14.59
C ASP A 110 0.69 12.74 -13.95
N LEU A 111 0.98 11.70 -14.72
CA LEU A 111 1.26 10.35 -14.24
C LEU A 111 2.49 10.35 -13.30
N PHE A 112 3.61 10.96 -13.72
CA PHE A 112 4.79 11.07 -12.87
C PHE A 112 4.55 11.96 -11.64
N THR A 113 3.78 13.03 -11.81
CA THR A 113 3.42 13.93 -10.70
C THR A 113 2.54 13.21 -9.69
N GLY A 114 1.54 12.48 -10.14
CA GLY A 114 0.64 11.68 -9.30
C GLY A 114 1.40 10.58 -8.57
N MET A 115 2.28 9.83 -9.25
CA MET A 115 3.14 8.83 -8.64
C MET A 115 4.00 9.43 -7.51
N LYS A 116 4.66 10.56 -7.76
CA LYS A 116 5.42 11.31 -6.75
C LYS A 116 4.55 11.73 -5.56
N ASN A 117 3.34 12.23 -5.83
CA ASN A 117 2.41 12.67 -4.81
C ASN A 117 1.88 11.49 -3.97
N MET A 118 1.64 10.31 -4.56
CA MET A 118 1.30 9.08 -3.83
C MET A 118 2.41 8.69 -2.85
N LEU A 119 3.67 8.65 -3.29
CA LEU A 119 4.82 8.36 -2.44
C LEU A 119 4.92 9.36 -1.26
N LYS A 120 4.82 10.65 -1.53
CA LYS A 120 4.83 11.69 -0.49
C LYS A 120 3.67 11.53 0.49
N THR A 121 2.47 11.25 -0.01
CA THR A 121 1.27 11.09 0.81
C THR A 121 1.36 9.84 1.68
N GLY A 122 1.91 8.73 1.17
CA GLY A 122 2.18 7.54 1.97
C GLY A 122 3.07 7.82 3.18
N ALA A 123 4.14 8.61 2.98
CA ALA A 123 5.03 9.02 4.08
C ALA A 123 4.33 9.96 5.09
N LYS A 124 3.49 10.88 4.62
CA LYS A 124 2.68 11.76 5.49
C LYS A 124 1.66 10.94 6.30
N THR A 125 0.99 9.98 5.67
CA THR A 125 0.03 9.08 6.30
C THR A 125 0.68 8.20 7.38
N GLN A 126 1.94 7.82 7.19
CA GLN A 126 2.72 7.08 8.21
C GLN A 126 2.95 7.89 9.48
N VAL A 127 3.05 9.20 9.38
CA VAL A 127 3.14 10.08 10.56
C VAL A 127 1.79 10.15 11.25
N GLU A 128 0.76 10.55 10.50
CA GLU A 128 -0.61 10.71 11.00
C GLU A 128 -1.58 10.73 9.82
N THR A 129 -2.79 10.19 9.99
CA THR A 129 -3.87 10.32 9.01
C THR A 129 -4.58 11.67 9.17
N ARG A 130 -4.72 12.41 8.07
CA ARG A 130 -5.38 13.74 8.04
C ARG A 130 -6.23 13.91 6.79
N ALA A 131 -7.33 14.64 6.91
CA ALA A 131 -8.15 15.04 5.77
C ALA A 131 -7.35 15.86 4.73
N LYS A 132 -6.49 16.76 5.20
CA LYS A 132 -5.60 17.57 4.36
C LYS A 132 -4.29 17.82 5.11
N TYR A 133 -3.17 17.56 4.45
CA TYR A 133 -1.85 17.69 5.06
C TYR A 133 -1.29 19.11 4.93
N SER A 134 -1.53 19.77 3.78
CA SER A 134 -0.84 21.04 3.47
C SER A 134 0.67 20.92 3.72
N ASN A 135 1.22 21.62 4.72
CA ASN A 135 2.62 21.53 5.12
C ASN A 135 2.89 20.50 6.25
N ALA A 136 1.84 19.84 6.77
CA ALA A 136 2.04 18.84 7.83
C ALA A 136 2.83 17.64 7.28
N ALA A 137 3.66 17.05 8.14
CA ALA A 137 4.51 15.89 7.83
C ALA A 137 5.40 16.08 6.57
N HIS A 138 5.76 17.32 6.23
CA HIS A 138 6.59 17.65 5.07
C HIS A 138 7.96 16.96 5.16
N THR A 139 8.60 16.99 6.32
CA THR A 139 9.91 16.35 6.54
C THR A 139 9.88 14.84 6.20
N ALA A 140 8.86 14.11 6.65
CA ALA A 140 8.73 12.69 6.33
C ALA A 140 8.60 12.47 4.81
N ALA A 141 7.79 13.30 4.14
CA ALA A 141 7.56 13.20 2.71
C ALA A 141 8.84 13.47 1.89
N GLU A 142 9.61 14.51 2.24
CA GLU A 142 10.86 14.81 1.54
C GLU A 142 11.92 13.73 1.82
N ASN A 143 12.15 13.36 3.10
CA ASN A 143 13.13 12.33 3.46
C ASN A 143 12.82 10.98 2.80
N TYR A 144 11.54 10.64 2.62
CA TYR A 144 11.18 9.41 1.93
C TYR A 144 11.42 9.52 0.43
N LEU A 145 11.03 10.64 -0.19
CA LEU A 145 11.25 10.83 -1.61
C LEU A 145 12.75 10.89 -1.97
N ASP A 146 13.58 11.47 -1.10
CA ASP A 146 15.03 11.57 -1.29
C ASP A 146 15.74 10.21 -1.35
N ILE A 147 15.15 9.16 -0.78
CA ILE A 147 15.70 7.81 -0.89
C ILE A 147 15.14 7.02 -2.07
N CYS A 148 14.03 7.45 -2.67
CA CYS A 148 13.43 6.79 -3.81
C CYS A 148 14.21 7.04 -5.10
N TYR A 149 14.12 6.11 -6.03
CA TYR A 149 14.69 6.25 -7.38
C TYR A 149 13.55 6.25 -8.40
N LEU A 150 13.66 7.09 -9.42
CA LEU A 150 12.78 7.04 -10.58
C LEU A 150 13.35 6.00 -11.55
N GLY A 151 12.51 5.07 -12.01
CA GLY A 151 12.84 4.08 -13.03
C GLY A 151 12.62 4.59 -14.43
N GLN A 152 13.03 3.79 -15.41
CA GLN A 152 12.65 4.00 -16.81
C GLN A 152 11.19 3.59 -17.02
N THR A 153 10.54 4.14 -18.03
CA THR A 153 9.23 3.64 -18.50
C THR A 153 9.42 2.28 -19.16
N GLU A 154 8.51 1.37 -18.87
CA GLU A 154 8.60 0.00 -19.40
C GLU A 154 8.12 -0.04 -20.87
N ALA A 155 8.75 -0.90 -21.67
CA ALA A 155 8.38 -1.11 -23.06
C ALA A 155 6.95 -1.70 -23.19
N ALA A 156 6.29 -1.44 -24.30
CA ALA A 156 4.94 -1.90 -24.68
C ALA A 156 3.76 -1.29 -23.91
N SER A 157 3.99 -0.51 -22.84
CA SER A 157 2.96 0.24 -22.10
C SER A 157 3.57 1.53 -21.54
N PHE A 158 2.74 2.53 -21.24
CA PHE A 158 3.24 3.71 -20.53
C PHE A 158 3.14 3.47 -19.03
N ILE A 159 4.21 2.90 -18.45
CA ILE A 159 4.32 2.58 -17.03
C ILE A 159 5.37 3.46 -16.40
N ALA A 160 4.98 4.28 -15.44
CA ALA A 160 5.91 5.00 -14.58
C ALA A 160 6.32 4.09 -13.43
N SER A 161 7.64 3.94 -13.21
CA SER A 161 8.18 3.09 -12.15
C SER A 161 9.02 3.90 -11.18
N ALA A 162 8.91 3.59 -9.88
CA ALA A 162 9.78 4.09 -8.83
C ALA A 162 10.27 2.95 -7.96
N TYR A 163 11.48 3.07 -7.44
CA TYR A 163 12.10 2.07 -6.57
C TYR A 163 12.32 2.64 -5.19
N VAL A 164 11.95 1.88 -4.17
CA VAL A 164 12.01 2.27 -2.77
C VAL A 164 12.94 1.35 -1.99
N PRO A 165 14.05 1.85 -1.43
CA PRO A 165 14.93 1.07 -0.56
C PRO A 165 14.21 0.67 0.73
N PHE A 166 13.76 -0.58 0.80
CA PHE A 166 12.89 -1.03 1.89
C PHE A 166 13.60 -1.19 3.24
N LYS A 167 14.93 -1.37 3.25
CA LYS A 167 15.74 -1.48 4.49
C LYS A 167 16.24 -0.12 5.00
N LYS A 168 16.18 0.93 4.17
CA LYS A 168 16.72 2.24 4.55
C LYS A 168 15.83 2.92 5.58
N ALA A 169 16.45 3.47 6.63
CA ALA A 169 15.74 4.24 7.64
C ALA A 169 15.33 5.62 7.09
N VAL A 170 14.13 6.05 7.40
CA VAL A 170 13.53 7.34 7.01
C VAL A 170 13.13 8.08 8.28
N LYS A 171 13.64 9.29 8.46
CA LYS A 171 13.21 10.17 9.56
C LYS A 171 11.82 10.74 9.25
N LEU A 172 10.90 10.55 10.20
CA LEU A 172 9.54 11.06 10.09
C LEU A 172 9.41 12.52 10.55
N ASN A 173 10.31 12.95 11.43
CA ASN A 173 10.38 14.31 11.94
C ASN A 173 11.83 14.71 12.24
N ASN A 174 12.07 15.98 12.41
CA ASN A 174 13.40 16.48 12.72
C ASN A 174 13.80 16.17 14.17
N ASP A 175 15.11 16.02 14.39
CA ASP A 175 15.67 15.98 15.73
C ASP A 175 15.43 17.33 16.43
N THR A 176 15.08 17.29 17.71
CA THR A 176 15.05 18.46 18.58
C THR A 176 16.22 18.40 19.55
N LYS A 177 16.46 19.49 20.31
CA LYS A 177 17.58 19.54 21.28
C LYS A 177 17.49 18.41 22.33
N ASP A 178 16.27 18.00 22.67
CA ASP A 178 16.00 17.09 23.77
C ASP A 178 15.46 15.70 23.30
N LYS A 179 15.17 15.53 22.01
CA LYS A 179 14.55 14.31 21.49
C LYS A 179 15.01 13.99 20.06
N LYS A 180 15.45 12.75 19.84
CA LYS A 180 15.73 12.22 18.50
C LYS A 180 14.43 12.02 17.74
N GLY A 181 14.40 12.41 16.45
CA GLY A 181 13.25 12.20 15.58
C GLY A 181 12.91 10.72 15.41
N ALA A 182 11.62 10.42 15.24
CA ALA A 182 11.18 9.06 14.95
C ALA A 182 11.67 8.61 13.57
N GLU A 183 12.11 7.36 13.47
CA GLU A 183 12.58 6.73 12.24
C GLU A 183 11.81 5.44 11.98
N VAL A 184 11.54 5.16 10.71
CA VAL A 184 10.98 3.87 10.26
C VAL A 184 11.72 3.38 9.02
N GLN A 185 11.63 2.09 8.72
CA GLN A 185 12.16 1.57 7.46
C GLN A 185 11.28 1.97 6.28
N GLY A 186 11.87 2.11 5.08
CA GLY A 186 11.14 2.45 3.85
C GLY A 186 9.96 1.51 3.58
N ARG A 187 10.10 0.21 3.89
CA ARG A 187 9.04 -0.80 3.78
C ARG A 187 7.77 -0.41 4.54
N VAL A 188 7.90 0.09 5.76
CA VAL A 188 6.75 0.48 6.59
C VAL A 188 5.95 1.60 5.93
N ILE A 189 6.64 2.55 5.29
CA ILE A 189 5.98 3.63 4.54
C ILE A 189 5.31 3.08 3.27
N THR A 190 5.98 2.17 2.56
CA THR A 190 5.42 1.56 1.35
C THR A 190 4.17 0.73 1.66
N GLU A 191 4.15 -0.01 2.77
CA GLU A 191 2.97 -0.75 3.24
C GLU A 191 1.84 0.19 3.67
N THR A 192 2.17 1.32 4.31
CA THR A 192 1.19 2.36 4.64
C THR A 192 0.60 3.00 3.39
N LEU A 193 1.42 3.25 2.37
CA LEU A 193 0.95 3.74 1.07
C LEU A 193 -0.02 2.75 0.43
N LEU A 194 0.32 1.46 0.39
CA LEU A 194 -0.59 0.43 -0.14
C LEU A 194 -1.93 0.42 0.60
N ALA A 195 -1.90 0.43 1.93
CA ALA A 195 -3.12 0.46 2.74
C ALA A 195 -3.97 1.73 2.47
N ALA A 196 -3.31 2.88 2.29
CA ALA A 196 -4.00 4.13 1.96
C ALA A 196 -4.61 4.11 0.55
N LEU A 197 -3.93 3.52 -0.44
CA LEU A 197 -4.46 3.34 -1.80
C LEU A 197 -5.69 2.41 -1.80
N GLN A 198 -5.60 1.27 -1.11
CA GLN A 198 -6.73 0.33 -0.96
C GLN A 198 -7.92 1.00 -0.25
N GLY A 199 -7.67 1.68 0.87
CA GLY A 199 -8.70 2.41 1.59
C GLY A 199 -9.33 3.54 0.75
N THR A 200 -8.52 4.24 -0.05
CA THR A 200 -9.03 5.28 -0.97
C THR A 200 -9.93 4.65 -2.04
N ARG A 201 -9.51 3.51 -2.63
CA ARG A 201 -10.31 2.80 -3.62
C ARG A 201 -11.66 2.34 -3.04
N GLU A 202 -11.66 1.72 -1.88
CA GLU A 202 -12.88 1.26 -1.19
C GLU A 202 -13.84 2.42 -0.88
N VAL A 203 -13.30 3.54 -0.40
CA VAL A 203 -14.10 4.74 -0.08
C VAL A 203 -14.70 5.37 -1.32
N LEU A 204 -13.95 5.44 -2.42
CA LEU A 204 -14.47 5.96 -3.69
C LEU A 204 -15.56 5.06 -4.29
N ASP A 205 -15.39 3.73 -4.22
CA ASP A 205 -16.43 2.77 -4.60
C ASP A 205 -17.70 2.94 -3.77
N GLU A 206 -17.56 3.11 -2.47
CA GLU A 206 -18.71 3.33 -1.60
C GLU A 206 -19.41 4.66 -1.91
N TYR A 207 -18.63 5.72 -2.12
CA TYR A 207 -19.16 7.04 -2.45
C TYR A 207 -19.87 7.07 -3.82
N LEU A 208 -19.41 6.26 -4.78
CA LEU A 208 -20.10 6.06 -6.07
C LEU A 208 -21.51 5.46 -5.87
N VAL A 209 -21.66 4.52 -4.95
CA VAL A 209 -22.94 3.84 -4.69
C VAL A 209 -23.85 4.69 -3.80
N SER A 210 -23.28 5.37 -2.80
CA SER A 210 -24.04 6.14 -1.80
C SER A 210 -23.27 7.42 -1.45
N PRO A 211 -23.44 8.50 -2.23
CA PRO A 211 -22.76 9.77 -1.97
C PRO A 211 -23.21 10.39 -0.64
N ALA A 212 -22.33 10.34 0.35
CA ALA A 212 -22.54 10.95 1.65
C ALA A 212 -21.21 11.48 2.20
N ASP A 213 -21.20 12.70 2.74
CA ASP A 213 -19.99 13.33 3.28
C ASP A 213 -19.33 12.45 4.35
N GLU A 214 -20.14 11.71 5.15
CA GLU A 214 -19.64 10.79 6.17
C GLU A 214 -18.76 9.67 5.62
N VAL A 215 -19.01 9.19 4.41
CA VAL A 215 -18.19 8.14 3.77
C VAL A 215 -16.75 8.64 3.61
N ILE A 216 -16.61 9.88 3.17
CA ILE A 216 -15.30 10.52 2.99
C ILE A 216 -14.65 10.82 4.34
N ASP A 217 -15.41 11.36 5.32
CA ASP A 217 -14.91 11.66 6.67
C ASP A 217 -14.33 10.40 7.34
N PHE A 218 -15.05 9.27 7.28
CA PHE A 218 -14.56 8.00 7.82
C PHE A 218 -13.37 7.45 7.04
N GLY A 219 -13.30 7.72 5.74
CA GLY A 219 -12.20 7.31 4.88
C GLY A 219 -10.85 7.90 5.29
N VAL A 220 -10.83 9.06 5.96
CA VAL A 220 -9.59 9.71 6.41
C VAL A 220 -8.75 8.79 7.31
N SER A 221 -9.40 8.03 8.19
CA SER A 221 -8.70 7.06 9.05
C SER A 221 -8.10 5.87 8.27
N GLN A 222 -8.55 5.64 7.04
CA GLN A 222 -8.03 4.62 6.12
C GLN A 222 -6.94 5.17 5.18
N GLY A 223 -6.61 6.45 5.31
CA GLY A 223 -5.57 7.11 4.50
C GLY A 223 -6.10 7.97 3.36
N VAL A 224 -7.45 8.12 3.23
CA VAL A 224 -8.01 9.09 2.31
C VAL A 224 -7.62 10.49 2.75
N SER A 225 -7.08 11.27 1.84
CA SER A 225 -6.71 12.66 2.06
C SER A 225 -6.87 13.46 0.77
N TRP A 226 -6.93 14.75 0.90
CA TRP A 226 -7.01 15.66 -0.24
C TRP A 226 -5.86 15.39 -1.24
N GLU A 227 -4.63 15.20 -0.72
CA GLU A 227 -3.44 14.93 -1.53
C GLU A 227 -3.47 13.55 -2.19
N MET A 228 -4.04 12.52 -1.53
CA MET A 228 -4.20 11.20 -2.15
C MET A 228 -5.25 11.25 -3.27
N LEU A 229 -6.37 11.93 -3.06
CA LEU A 229 -7.40 12.12 -4.08
C LEU A 229 -6.86 12.92 -5.28
N GLU A 230 -6.05 13.95 -5.04
CA GLU A 230 -5.35 14.69 -6.10
C GLU A 230 -4.42 13.78 -6.90
N ALA A 231 -3.64 12.95 -6.22
CA ALA A 231 -2.74 12.01 -6.88
C ALA A 231 -3.50 10.97 -7.72
N VAL A 232 -4.65 10.47 -7.23
CA VAL A 232 -5.54 9.59 -8.03
C VAL A 232 -6.04 10.31 -9.27
N GLN A 233 -6.45 11.58 -9.17
CA GLN A 233 -6.91 12.36 -10.32
C GLN A 233 -5.82 12.57 -11.38
N GLN A 234 -4.56 12.69 -10.95
CA GLN A 234 -3.42 12.85 -11.84
C GLN A 234 -3.06 11.56 -12.59
N VAL A 235 -3.13 10.40 -11.91
CA VAL A 235 -2.75 9.14 -12.55
C VAL A 235 -3.85 8.55 -13.44
N VAL A 236 -5.13 8.82 -13.17
CA VAL A 236 -6.23 8.30 -13.96
C VAL A 236 -6.45 9.18 -15.19
N GLY A 237 -6.32 8.59 -16.37
CA GLY A 237 -6.57 9.22 -17.67
C GLY A 237 -8.02 9.11 -18.15
N LYS A 238 -8.17 8.80 -19.43
CA LYS A 238 -9.45 8.49 -20.09
C LYS A 238 -9.89 7.06 -19.81
N GLU A 239 -8.92 6.18 -19.59
CA GLU A 239 -9.09 4.78 -19.22
C GLU A 239 -8.70 4.56 -17.77
N GLU A 240 -8.83 3.34 -17.30
CA GLU A 240 -8.40 2.97 -15.96
C GLU A 240 -6.88 3.03 -15.80
N SER A 241 -6.45 3.17 -14.56
CA SER A 241 -5.04 3.13 -14.19
C SER A 241 -4.82 2.14 -13.05
N GLU A 242 -3.81 1.30 -13.22
CA GLU A 242 -3.38 0.33 -12.22
C GLU A 242 -2.19 0.89 -11.44
N VAL A 243 -2.29 0.83 -10.14
CA VAL A 243 -1.18 1.14 -9.22
C VAL A 243 -0.76 -0.16 -8.56
N SER A 244 0.48 -0.59 -8.78
CA SER A 244 0.99 -1.82 -8.22
C SER A 244 2.26 -1.62 -7.39
N ILE A 245 2.41 -2.45 -6.35
CA ILE A 245 3.60 -2.48 -5.51
C ILE A 245 4.10 -3.92 -5.45
N GLU A 246 5.34 -4.10 -5.87
CA GLU A 246 6.05 -5.38 -5.78
C GLU A 246 7.02 -5.34 -4.59
N PHE A 247 6.73 -6.13 -3.59
CA PHE A 247 7.54 -6.26 -2.38
C PHE A 247 8.59 -7.34 -2.56
N LEU A 248 9.86 -6.97 -2.52
CA LEU A 248 10.95 -7.92 -2.53
C LEU A 248 11.13 -8.53 -1.14
N THR A 249 11.04 -9.85 -1.02
CA THR A 249 11.26 -10.57 0.23
C THR A 249 12.55 -11.37 0.15
N LEU A 250 13.44 -11.14 1.12
CA LEU A 250 14.69 -11.86 1.28
C LEU A 250 14.63 -12.67 2.57
N GLU A 251 14.92 -13.97 2.47
CA GLU A 251 15.11 -14.80 3.66
C GLU A 251 16.38 -14.39 4.43
N PRO A 252 16.49 -14.72 5.73
CA PRO A 252 17.73 -14.49 6.49
C PRO A 252 18.95 -15.18 5.87
N THR A 253 18.76 -16.24 5.12
CA THR A 253 19.79 -16.96 4.34
C THR A 253 20.26 -16.21 3.10
N GLY A 254 19.56 -15.11 2.72
CA GLY A 254 19.79 -14.39 1.48
C GLY A 254 19.01 -14.95 0.28
N GLU A 255 18.24 -16.02 0.49
CA GLU A 255 17.36 -16.56 -0.56
C GLU A 255 16.24 -15.60 -0.91
N VAL A 256 15.94 -15.46 -2.20
CA VAL A 256 14.87 -14.60 -2.71
C VAL A 256 13.59 -15.41 -2.79
N LEU A 257 12.59 -14.99 -2.03
CA LEU A 257 11.23 -15.54 -2.19
C LEU A 257 10.53 -14.88 -3.39
N LYS A 258 9.47 -15.55 -3.86
CA LYS A 258 8.59 -14.96 -4.87
C LYS A 258 8.14 -13.57 -4.40
N PRO A 259 8.31 -12.52 -5.22
CA PRO A 259 7.83 -11.18 -4.87
C PRO A 259 6.33 -11.20 -4.59
N ARG A 260 5.90 -10.44 -3.59
CA ARG A 260 4.49 -10.21 -3.32
C ARG A 260 4.05 -8.96 -4.08
N THR A 261 3.19 -9.11 -5.06
CA THR A 261 2.59 -7.99 -5.80
C THR A 261 1.20 -7.69 -5.22
N SER A 262 0.90 -6.42 -5.09
CA SER A 262 -0.42 -5.92 -4.71
C SER A 262 -0.82 -4.82 -5.67
N GLU A 263 -2.06 -4.87 -6.16
CA GLU A 263 -2.59 -4.02 -7.20
C GLU A 263 -3.84 -3.29 -6.73
N VAL A 264 -3.99 -2.04 -7.16
CA VAL A 264 -5.17 -1.21 -6.92
C VAL A 264 -5.51 -0.50 -8.23
N VAL A 265 -6.72 -0.73 -8.74
CA VAL A 265 -7.19 -0.15 -9.99
C VAL A 265 -8.10 1.03 -9.72
N PHE A 266 -7.83 2.17 -10.36
CA PHE A 266 -8.67 3.36 -10.35
C PHE A 266 -9.27 3.63 -11.73
N THR A 267 -10.57 3.91 -11.78
CA THR A 267 -11.34 4.13 -13.01
C THR A 267 -11.61 5.63 -13.24
N PRO A 268 -12.02 6.03 -14.45
CA PRO A 268 -12.46 7.41 -14.71
C PRO A 268 -13.62 7.87 -13.79
N ASP A 269 -14.49 6.95 -13.34
CA ASP A 269 -15.52 7.28 -12.35
C ASP A 269 -14.92 7.65 -11.00
N HIS A 270 -13.85 6.96 -10.55
CA HIS A 270 -13.12 7.35 -9.34
C HIS A 270 -12.49 8.74 -9.48
N LYS A 271 -11.89 9.06 -10.64
CA LYS A 271 -11.37 10.41 -10.93
C LYS A 271 -12.46 11.48 -10.77
N ARG A 272 -13.66 11.22 -11.29
CA ARG A 272 -14.79 12.14 -11.20
C ARG A 272 -15.24 12.36 -9.76
N VAL A 273 -15.43 11.29 -8.99
CA VAL A 273 -15.90 11.42 -7.61
C VAL A 273 -14.79 11.88 -6.65
N ALA A 274 -13.52 11.68 -6.98
CA ALA A 274 -12.40 12.24 -6.22
C ALA A 274 -12.46 13.77 -6.15
N SER A 275 -12.94 14.45 -7.21
CA SER A 275 -13.19 15.90 -7.18
C SER A 275 -14.22 16.28 -6.13
N GLN A 276 -15.33 15.57 -6.06
CA GLN A 276 -16.39 15.80 -5.07
C GLN A 276 -15.91 15.49 -3.65
N ALA A 277 -15.17 14.39 -3.48
CA ALA A 277 -14.58 14.02 -2.21
C ALA A 277 -13.57 15.07 -1.69
N LYS A 278 -12.80 15.70 -2.58
CA LYS A 278 -11.91 16.82 -2.22
C LYS A 278 -12.69 18.03 -1.68
N GLU A 279 -13.84 18.35 -2.29
CA GLU A 279 -14.72 19.42 -1.81
C GLU A 279 -15.26 19.13 -0.40
N VAL A 280 -15.52 17.86 -0.07
CA VAL A 280 -15.91 17.44 1.28
C VAL A 280 -14.76 17.69 2.26
N LEU A 281 -13.53 17.28 1.90
CA LEU A 281 -12.35 17.45 2.76
C LEU A 281 -11.87 18.91 2.89
N ASP A 282 -12.28 19.80 2.00
CA ASP A 282 -12.01 21.25 2.09
C ASP A 282 -12.97 21.96 3.04
N LYS A 283 -14.11 21.35 3.40
CA LYS A 283 -15.02 21.91 4.40
C LYS A 283 -14.41 21.85 5.81
N PRO A 284 -14.71 22.81 6.69
CA PRO A 284 -14.33 22.70 8.08
C PRO A 284 -14.88 21.41 8.69
N PRO A 285 -14.04 20.58 9.35
CA PRO A 285 -14.51 19.33 9.92
C PRO A 285 -15.56 19.57 11.01
N GLN A 286 -16.64 18.80 11.00
CA GLN A 286 -17.73 18.88 11.97
C GLN A 286 -17.50 17.87 13.09
N PRO A 287 -17.27 18.31 14.35
CA PRO A 287 -17.12 17.41 15.47
C PRO A 287 -18.44 16.66 15.74
N ARG A 288 -18.36 15.35 15.95
CA ARG A 288 -19.52 14.50 16.26
C ARG A 288 -19.29 13.73 17.55
N SER A 289 -20.20 13.81 18.51
CA SER A 289 -20.15 12.93 19.70
C SER A 289 -20.58 11.54 19.31
N MET A 290 -19.72 10.55 19.52
CA MET A 290 -19.96 9.16 19.17
C MET A 290 -19.54 8.22 20.30
N SER A 291 -20.24 7.07 20.38
CA SER A 291 -19.84 5.93 21.20
C SER A 291 -19.62 4.73 20.29
N ILE A 292 -18.39 4.26 20.20
CA ILE A 292 -17.95 3.27 19.23
C ILE A 292 -17.41 2.05 19.97
N SER A 293 -17.97 0.87 19.67
CA SER A 293 -17.44 -0.41 20.14
C SER A 293 -16.74 -1.13 19.00
N GLY A 294 -15.50 -1.53 19.20
CA GLY A 294 -14.73 -2.18 18.18
C GLY A 294 -13.56 -3.01 18.71
N GLU A 295 -12.92 -3.70 17.80
CA GLU A 295 -11.69 -4.46 18.02
C GLU A 295 -10.48 -3.53 18.00
N VAL A 296 -9.57 -3.65 18.96
CA VAL A 296 -8.28 -2.96 18.92
C VAL A 296 -7.34 -3.71 17.98
N ILE A 297 -7.04 -3.14 16.82
CA ILE A 297 -6.22 -3.77 15.77
C ILE A 297 -4.77 -3.26 15.73
N GLU A 298 -4.50 -2.13 16.36
CA GLU A 298 -3.14 -1.57 16.46
C GLU A 298 -2.96 -0.89 17.82
N LEU A 299 -1.81 -1.15 18.44
CA LEU A 299 -1.34 -0.49 19.65
C LEU A 299 0.01 0.14 19.36
N ARG A 300 0.13 1.46 19.47
CA ARG A 300 1.39 2.18 19.26
C ARG A 300 1.72 2.99 20.52
N ARG A 301 2.90 2.71 21.08
CA ARG A 301 3.46 3.46 22.20
C ARG A 301 4.75 4.15 21.75
N VAL A 302 4.84 5.44 21.99
CA VAL A 302 6.09 6.19 21.83
C VAL A 302 6.76 6.24 23.20
N HIS A 303 7.92 5.61 23.34
CA HIS A 303 8.58 5.39 24.65
C HIS A 303 8.85 6.68 25.44
N ASP A 304 9.06 7.80 24.75
CA ASP A 304 9.47 9.07 25.39
C ASP A 304 8.32 10.07 25.57
N ASP A 305 7.08 9.69 25.21
CA ASP A 305 5.91 10.55 25.33
C ASP A 305 4.72 9.73 25.85
N PRO A 306 4.48 9.75 27.16
CA PRO A 306 3.38 9.03 27.78
C PRO A 306 2.00 9.49 27.29
N ASP A 307 1.89 10.70 26.74
CA ASP A 307 0.64 11.25 26.21
C ASP A 307 0.40 10.91 24.73
N SER A 308 1.37 10.27 24.05
CA SER A 308 1.26 9.89 22.64
C SER A 308 0.92 8.41 22.41
N GLN A 309 0.19 7.81 23.32
CA GLN A 309 -0.28 6.43 23.18
C GLN A 309 -1.44 6.37 22.19
N ARG A 310 -1.20 5.80 21.00
CA ARG A 310 -2.17 5.72 19.92
C ARG A 310 -2.69 4.30 19.77
N ILE A 311 -4.01 4.18 19.59
CA ILE A 311 -4.63 2.94 19.17
C ILE A 311 -5.37 3.12 17.85
N ARG A 312 -5.58 2.01 17.15
CA ARG A 312 -6.53 1.91 16.04
C ARG A 312 -7.61 0.90 16.40
N LEU A 313 -8.85 1.35 16.33
CA LEU A 313 -10.05 0.58 16.62
C LEU A 313 -10.76 0.25 15.31
N ARG A 314 -11.07 -1.02 15.05
CA ARG A 314 -11.94 -1.44 13.94
C ARG A 314 -13.34 -1.66 14.48
N ALA A 315 -14.31 -0.92 13.97
CA ALA A 315 -15.72 -1.02 14.38
C ALA A 315 -16.64 -1.09 13.16
N THR A 316 -17.82 -1.68 13.33
CA THR A 316 -18.85 -1.67 12.31
C THR A 316 -19.76 -0.45 12.52
N VAL A 317 -19.79 0.45 11.55
CA VAL A 317 -20.66 1.63 11.53
C VAL A 317 -21.51 1.58 10.26
N ASN A 318 -22.82 1.68 10.41
CA ASN A 318 -23.78 1.56 9.29
C ASN A 318 -23.59 0.27 8.46
N GLY A 319 -23.30 -0.86 9.14
CA GLY A 319 -23.10 -2.16 8.51
C GLY A 319 -21.74 -2.35 7.82
N LYS A 320 -20.82 -1.37 7.88
CA LYS A 320 -19.51 -1.45 7.26
C LYS A 320 -18.38 -1.33 8.28
N PRO A 321 -17.25 -2.05 8.07
CA PRO A 321 -16.09 -1.92 8.93
C PRO A 321 -15.44 -0.54 8.73
N ARG A 322 -15.13 0.14 9.82
CA ARG A 322 -14.48 1.45 9.85
C ARG A 322 -13.34 1.43 10.87
N ASN A 323 -12.28 2.14 10.56
CA ASN A 323 -11.16 2.29 11.46
C ASN A 323 -11.22 3.67 12.14
N PHE A 324 -10.93 3.72 13.43
CA PHE A 324 -10.88 4.93 14.22
C PHE A 324 -9.54 4.98 14.94
N VAL A 325 -8.87 6.12 14.86
CA VAL A 325 -7.66 6.36 15.63
C VAL A 325 -8.06 7.11 16.91
N ALA A 326 -7.49 6.70 18.06
CA ALA A 326 -7.65 7.42 19.32
C ALA A 326 -6.30 7.57 20.01
N HIS A 327 -6.07 8.74 20.59
CA HIS A 327 -4.95 9.00 21.49
C HIS A 327 -5.48 8.86 22.92
N LEU A 328 -4.84 7.98 23.71
CA LEU A 328 -5.32 7.60 25.04
C LEU A 328 -4.27 7.97 26.09
N GLY A 329 -4.75 8.41 27.25
CA GLY A 329 -3.91 8.51 28.43
C GLY A 329 -3.48 7.11 28.93
N PRO A 330 -2.49 7.03 29.85
CA PRO A 330 -1.90 5.76 30.29
C PRO A 330 -2.92 4.75 30.80
N GLU A 331 -3.88 5.15 31.63
CA GLU A 331 -4.90 4.25 32.20
C GLU A 331 -5.84 3.66 31.13
N ASP A 332 -6.24 4.47 30.16
CA ASP A 332 -7.12 4.05 29.07
C ASP A 332 -6.38 3.21 28.03
N TYR A 333 -5.09 3.47 27.83
CA TYR A 333 -4.26 2.63 27.00
C TYR A 333 -4.05 1.24 27.60
N ASP A 334 -3.91 1.12 28.92
CA ASP A 334 -3.86 -0.17 29.61
C ASP A 334 -5.18 -0.96 29.46
N LYS A 335 -6.33 -0.27 29.39
CA LYS A 335 -7.61 -0.89 29.04
C LYS A 335 -7.61 -1.40 27.60
N ALA A 336 -7.08 -0.61 26.66
CA ALA A 336 -6.97 -1.03 25.27
C ALA A 336 -6.02 -2.22 25.09
N GLN A 337 -4.90 -2.28 25.81
CA GLN A 337 -4.00 -3.43 25.81
C GLN A 337 -4.70 -4.69 26.32
N ARG A 338 -5.47 -4.60 27.41
CA ARG A 338 -6.26 -5.73 27.93
C ARG A 338 -7.30 -6.20 26.92
N ALA A 339 -8.07 -5.27 26.35
CA ALA A 339 -9.06 -5.61 25.33
C ALA A 339 -8.45 -6.34 24.13
N HIS A 340 -7.29 -5.89 23.65
CA HIS A 340 -6.56 -6.51 22.55
C HIS A 340 -6.07 -7.92 22.91
N LYS A 341 -5.44 -8.07 24.09
CA LYS A 341 -4.94 -9.36 24.58
C LYS A 341 -6.05 -10.40 24.78
N ASP A 342 -7.16 -9.96 25.35
CA ASP A 342 -8.28 -10.84 25.70
C ASP A 342 -9.26 -11.03 24.52
N SER A 343 -8.98 -10.45 23.36
CA SER A 343 -9.82 -10.50 22.15
C SER A 343 -11.28 -10.09 22.42
N VAL A 344 -11.45 -9.01 23.18
CA VAL A 344 -12.77 -8.42 23.50
C VAL A 344 -12.88 -7.01 22.91
N LEU A 345 -14.13 -6.54 22.75
CA LEU A 345 -14.38 -5.22 22.20
C LEU A 345 -14.05 -4.12 23.21
N LEU A 346 -13.45 -3.04 22.70
CA LEU A 346 -13.26 -1.78 23.43
C LEU A 346 -14.36 -0.79 23.02
N ASN A 347 -15.04 -0.19 23.99
CA ASN A 347 -15.97 0.91 23.75
C ASN A 347 -15.28 2.24 24.08
N ILE A 348 -15.28 3.15 23.12
CA ILE A 348 -14.77 4.51 23.29
C ILE A 348 -15.92 5.48 23.02
N ARG A 349 -16.14 6.40 23.96
CA ARG A 349 -17.03 7.54 23.81
C ARG A 349 -16.22 8.81 23.77
N GLY A 350 -16.59 9.72 22.85
CA GLY A 350 -15.91 11.01 22.72
C GLY A 350 -16.32 11.76 21.46
N THR A 351 -15.58 12.81 21.17
CA THR A 351 -15.75 13.64 19.99
C THR A 351 -14.90 13.10 18.85
N VAL A 352 -15.52 12.77 17.73
CA VAL A 352 -14.87 12.26 16.50
C VAL A 352 -14.80 13.36 15.46
N LEU A 353 -13.62 13.50 14.85
CA LEU A 353 -13.36 14.26 13.63
C LEU A 353 -12.95 13.30 12.49
N PRO A 354 -12.88 13.75 11.23
CA PRO A 354 -12.26 12.99 10.16
C PRO A 354 -10.87 12.50 10.58
N GLY A 355 -10.66 11.18 10.54
CA GLY A 355 -9.41 10.54 10.99
C GLY A 355 -9.44 9.90 12.36
N GLY A 356 -10.36 10.24 13.27
CA GLY A 356 -10.45 9.57 14.56
C GLY A 356 -11.03 10.41 15.70
N PHE A 357 -10.80 9.95 16.93
CA PHE A 357 -11.20 10.67 18.12
C PHE A 357 -10.26 11.86 18.40
N GLN A 358 -10.83 13.05 18.46
CA GLN A 358 -10.12 14.26 18.89
C GLN A 358 -10.06 14.33 20.42
N GLU A 359 -11.18 13.97 21.07
CA GLU A 359 -11.31 13.95 22.51
C GLU A 359 -11.97 12.63 22.95
N VAL A 360 -11.37 11.99 23.93
CA VAL A 360 -11.86 10.73 24.50
C VAL A 360 -12.42 11.04 25.89
N GLU A 361 -13.73 10.87 26.04
CA GLU A 361 -14.42 11.11 27.31
C GLU A 361 -14.42 9.87 28.22
N LYS A 362 -14.54 8.67 27.61
CA LYS A 362 -14.66 7.43 28.35
C LYS A 362 -14.19 6.21 27.54
N VAL A 363 -13.46 5.32 28.20
CA VAL A 363 -13.00 4.03 27.65
C VAL A 363 -13.45 2.90 28.55
N ILE A 364 -14.12 1.90 27.97
CA ILE A 364 -14.65 0.74 28.69
C ILE A 364 -14.25 -0.53 27.93
N VAL A 365 -13.67 -1.51 28.64
CA VAL A 365 -13.50 -2.87 28.12
C VAL A 365 -14.85 -3.60 28.26
N THR A 366 -15.33 -4.16 27.16
CA THR A 366 -16.58 -4.92 27.18
C THR A 366 -16.29 -6.41 27.38
N ASN A 367 -17.30 -7.18 27.83
CA ASN A 367 -17.18 -8.64 27.89
C ASN A 367 -17.61 -9.32 26.58
N ALA A 368 -17.87 -8.55 25.52
CA ALA A 368 -18.27 -9.09 24.22
C ALA A 368 -17.01 -9.51 23.41
N PRO A 369 -16.96 -10.79 22.98
CA PRO A 369 -15.83 -11.26 22.17
C PRO A 369 -15.83 -10.61 20.78
N VAL A 370 -14.64 -10.46 20.20
CA VAL A 370 -14.46 -10.04 18.82
C VAL A 370 -15.09 -11.11 17.91
N GLY A 371 -15.91 -10.71 16.92
CA GLY A 371 -16.58 -11.62 15.98
C GLY A 371 -17.95 -12.14 16.40
N GLY A 372 -18.48 -11.75 17.57
CA GLY A 372 -19.87 -12.03 17.95
C GLY A 372 -20.84 -11.05 17.29
N GLU A 373 -21.75 -11.54 16.46
CA GLU A 373 -22.90 -10.74 15.98
C GLU A 373 -23.68 -10.20 17.18
N LYS A 374 -23.61 -8.89 17.40
CA LYS A 374 -24.60 -8.21 18.26
C LYS A 374 -25.05 -6.93 17.60
N THR A 375 -26.32 -6.94 17.24
CA THR A 375 -27.17 -5.76 17.02
C THR A 375 -26.94 -4.74 18.14
N LEU A 376 -26.51 -3.54 17.77
CA LEU A 376 -26.44 -2.41 18.70
C LEU A 376 -27.85 -2.07 19.23
N PRO A 377 -28.02 -1.76 20.51
CA PRO A 377 -29.28 -1.18 20.98
C PRO A 377 -29.45 0.18 20.30
N GLN A 378 -30.59 0.33 19.64
CA GLN A 378 -31.06 1.59 19.10
C GLN A 378 -31.12 2.62 20.24
N THR A 379 -30.49 3.76 20.05
CA THR A 379 -30.65 4.93 20.92
C THR A 379 -32.14 5.26 21.01
N PRO A 380 -32.74 5.46 22.20
CA PRO A 380 -34.09 5.93 22.29
C PRO A 380 -34.20 7.30 21.59
N GLN A 381 -35.09 7.38 20.62
CA GLN A 381 -35.59 8.66 20.15
C GLN A 381 -36.35 9.28 21.32
N ASP A 382 -35.76 10.28 21.99
CA ASP A 382 -36.50 11.16 22.87
C ASP A 382 -37.58 11.85 22.06
N GLY A 383 -38.81 11.44 22.30
CA GLY A 383 -39.98 12.04 21.72
C GLY A 383 -40.13 13.48 22.19
N LEU A 384 -40.34 14.32 21.22
CA LEU A 384 -40.87 15.69 21.41
C LEU A 384 -42.30 15.61 21.95
N PHE A 385 -42.52 16.23 23.05
CA PHE A 385 -43.72 16.98 23.34
C PHE A 385 -43.36 18.46 23.49
#